data_c2b391aea00fd03f924d5473573ce807
#
_entry.id   c2b391aea00fd03f924d5473573ce807
#
_cell.length_a   1.000
_cell.length_b   1.000
_cell.length_c   1.000
_cell.angle_alpha   90.00
_cell.angle_beta   90.00
_cell.angle_gamma   90.00
#
_symmetry.space_group_name_H-M   'P 1'
#
loop_
_entity.id
_entity.type
_entity.pdbx_description
1 polymer ?
#
loop_
_entity_poly.entity_id
_entity_poly.type
_entity_poly.pdbx_seq_one_letter_code
_entity_poly.pdbx_strand_id
1 'polypeptide(L)'
;MFAVTFPDGTVINEDNKFETYHKVHSKFGIEKVENIAAEMKYHRHHTPLVTKSKHEAILNDSTYNYIQEGNYYVVKGINQITMYRMVMLLNDRLNLQLKVQYE
;
A
#
# COMPACT_ATOMS: atom_id res chain seq x y z
N MET A 1 -6.32 0.54 -15.30
CA MET A 1 -4.95 -0.02 -15.23
C MET A 1 -4.21 0.60 -14.05
N PHE A 2 -3.45 -0.21 -13.35
CA PHE A 2 -2.53 0.27 -12.31
C PHE A 2 -1.22 -0.47 -12.51
N ALA A 3 -0.22 0.22 -13.05
CA ALA A 3 1.07 -0.36 -13.37
C ALA A 3 2.19 0.47 -12.76
N VAL A 4 3.16 -0.18 -12.14
CA VAL A 4 4.30 0.48 -11.51
C VAL A 4 5.57 -0.06 -12.15
N THR A 5 6.37 0.85 -12.74
CA THR A 5 7.65 0.52 -13.35
C THR A 5 8.78 1.04 -12.47
N PHE A 6 9.70 0.15 -12.14
CA PHE A 6 10.87 0.45 -11.32
C PHE A 6 12.05 0.87 -12.19
N PRO A 7 13.05 1.57 -11.62
CA PRO A 7 14.23 2.00 -12.39
C PRO A 7 15.00 0.87 -13.05
N ASP A 8 14.95 -0.34 -12.48
CA ASP A 8 15.63 -1.52 -13.04
C ASP A 8 14.86 -2.16 -14.22
N GLY A 9 13.74 -1.57 -14.62
CA GLY A 9 12.89 -2.09 -15.70
C GLY A 9 11.81 -3.06 -15.25
N THR A 10 11.78 -3.45 -13.98
CA THR A 10 10.73 -4.33 -13.46
C THR A 10 9.38 -3.63 -13.51
N VAL A 11 8.35 -4.32 -14.01
CA VAL A 11 6.99 -3.79 -14.07
C VAL A 11 6.07 -4.69 -13.24
N ILE A 12 5.30 -4.07 -12.36
CA ILE A 12 4.23 -4.76 -11.63
C ILE A 12 2.89 -4.23 -12.17
N ASN A 13 2.12 -5.11 -12.78
CA ASN A 13 0.81 -4.77 -13.37
C ASN A 13 -0.07 -6.02 -13.31
N GLU A 14 -0.80 -6.17 -12.21
CA GLU A 14 -1.69 -7.29 -12.01
C GLU A 14 -3.10 -6.95 -12.45
N ASP A 15 -3.92 -7.96 -12.75
CA ASP A 15 -5.32 -7.76 -13.12
C ASP A 15 -6.10 -7.08 -12.02
N ASN A 16 -5.82 -7.45 -10.78
CA ASN A 16 -6.42 -6.84 -9.60
C ASN A 16 -5.51 -5.71 -9.11
N LYS A 17 -6.05 -4.49 -9.03
CA LYS A 17 -5.27 -3.32 -8.62
C LYS A 17 -4.70 -3.45 -7.23
N PHE A 18 -5.41 -4.09 -6.30
CA PHE A 18 -4.88 -4.31 -4.97
C PHE A 18 -3.66 -5.24 -4.98
N GLU A 19 -3.64 -6.23 -5.85
CA GLU A 19 -2.47 -7.11 -5.97
C GLU A 19 -1.25 -6.34 -6.46
N THR A 20 -1.41 -5.41 -7.41
CA THR A 20 -0.33 -4.52 -7.81
C THR A 20 0.16 -3.71 -6.63
N TYR A 21 -0.74 -3.09 -5.89
CA TYR A 21 -0.46 -2.30 -4.70
C TYR A 21 0.32 -3.12 -3.67
N HIS A 22 -0.16 -4.31 -3.35
CA HIS A 22 0.48 -5.19 -2.36
C HIS A 22 1.87 -5.66 -2.81
N LYS A 23 2.02 -6.02 -4.07
CA LYS A 23 3.32 -6.46 -4.61
C LYS A 23 4.36 -5.35 -4.58
N VAL A 24 3.95 -4.11 -4.85
CA VAL A 24 4.84 -2.95 -4.72
C VAL A 24 5.33 -2.82 -3.28
N HIS A 25 4.43 -2.96 -2.31
CA HIS A 25 4.80 -2.89 -0.89
C HIS A 25 5.78 -3.99 -0.51
N SER A 26 5.52 -5.22 -0.95
CA SER A 26 6.38 -6.36 -0.64
C SER A 26 7.77 -6.21 -1.26
N LYS A 27 7.85 -5.61 -2.44
CA LYS A 27 9.13 -5.38 -3.11
C LYS A 27 10.03 -4.43 -2.31
N PHE A 28 9.46 -3.43 -1.66
CA PHE A 28 10.23 -2.50 -0.83
C PHE A 28 10.52 -3.01 0.57
N GLY A 29 9.81 -4.01 1.01
CA GLY A 29 9.85 -4.48 2.36
C GLY A 29 8.74 -3.86 3.20
N ILE A 30 7.84 -4.69 3.69
CA ILE A 30 6.64 -4.24 4.39
C ILE A 30 6.96 -3.42 5.64
N GLU A 31 8.11 -3.68 6.28
CA GLU A 31 8.54 -2.93 7.44
C GLU A 31 8.80 -1.46 7.11
N LYS A 32 9.47 -1.19 5.98
CA LYS A 32 9.71 0.19 5.53
C LYS A 32 8.41 0.89 5.17
N VAL A 33 7.51 0.15 4.55
CA VAL A 33 6.20 0.68 4.17
C VAL A 33 5.40 1.05 5.42
N GLU A 34 5.43 0.24 6.46
CA GLU A 34 4.69 0.53 7.70
C GLU A 34 5.14 1.84 8.32
N ASN A 35 6.44 2.12 8.34
CA ASN A 35 6.96 3.38 8.86
C ASN A 35 6.42 4.59 8.11
N ILE A 36 6.27 4.47 6.80
CA ILE A 36 5.78 5.57 5.95
C ILE A 36 4.26 5.65 6.00
N ALA A 37 3.58 4.52 6.12
CA ALA A 37 2.12 4.47 6.16
C ALA A 37 1.53 5.27 7.32
N ALA A 38 2.29 5.47 8.39
CA ALA A 38 1.86 6.30 9.51
C ALA A 38 1.60 7.75 9.10
N GLU A 39 2.21 8.23 8.01
CA GLU A 39 2.00 9.58 7.50
C GLU A 39 0.70 9.72 6.72
N MET A 40 0.21 8.60 6.16
CA MET A 40 -1.02 8.59 5.39
C MET A 40 -2.03 7.67 6.07
N LYS A 41 -2.83 8.25 6.95
CA LYS A 41 -3.85 7.52 7.67
C LYS A 41 -5.13 7.48 6.85
N TYR A 42 -5.84 6.36 6.96
CA TYR A 42 -7.13 6.23 6.31
C TYR A 42 -8.10 7.22 6.93
N HIS A 43 -8.75 8.00 6.09
CA HIS A 43 -9.63 9.12 6.47
C HIS A 43 -10.60 8.81 7.58
N ARG A 44 -11.24 7.66 7.46
CA ARG A 44 -12.40 7.30 8.24
C ARG A 44 -12.09 7.08 9.72
N HIS A 45 -10.94 6.47 10.00
CA HIS A 45 -10.59 6.05 11.35
C HIS A 45 -9.22 6.54 11.80
N HIS A 46 -8.53 7.30 10.96
CA HIS A 46 -7.20 7.85 11.24
C HIS A 46 -6.18 6.77 11.62
N THR A 47 -6.32 5.58 11.06
CA THR A 47 -5.38 4.47 11.30
C THR A 47 -4.52 4.23 10.07
N PRO A 48 -3.27 3.72 10.24
CA PRO A 48 -2.39 3.46 9.12
C PRO A 48 -2.93 2.35 8.21
N LEU A 49 -2.61 2.44 6.92
CA LEU A 49 -3.01 1.42 5.95
C LEU A 49 -2.14 0.16 6.01
N VAL A 50 -0.96 0.27 6.61
CA VAL A 50 -0.09 -0.87 6.94
C VAL A 50 0.29 -0.74 8.40
N THR A 51 0.04 -1.76 9.20
CA THR A 51 0.17 -1.68 10.65
C THR A 51 0.55 -3.03 11.24
N LYS A 52 1.17 -3.02 12.41
CA LYS A 52 1.41 -4.22 13.21
C LYS A 52 0.20 -4.57 14.10
N SER A 53 -0.75 -3.66 14.22
CA SER A 53 -1.90 -3.83 15.09
C SER A 53 -3.09 -4.37 14.31
N LYS A 54 -3.47 -5.61 14.63
CA LYS A 54 -4.69 -6.22 14.07
C LYS A 54 -5.92 -5.36 14.39
N HIS A 55 -5.94 -4.79 15.59
CA HIS A 55 -7.05 -3.92 16.01
C HIS A 55 -7.18 -2.69 15.09
N GLU A 56 -6.06 -2.03 14.77
CA GLU A 56 -6.07 -0.89 13.86
C GLU A 56 -6.51 -1.30 12.45
N ALA A 57 -6.05 -2.46 11.97
CA ALA A 57 -6.45 -2.95 10.66
C ALA A 57 -7.97 -3.21 10.60
N ILE A 58 -8.54 -3.75 11.66
CA ILE A 58 -9.98 -4.01 11.76
C ILE A 58 -10.78 -2.71 11.83
N LEU A 59 -10.26 -1.68 12.50
CA LEU A 59 -10.93 -0.38 12.58
C LEU A 59 -11.06 0.28 11.21
N ASN A 60 -10.13 0.01 10.28
CA ASN A 60 -10.22 0.54 8.94
C ASN A 60 -11.32 -0.09 8.10
N ASP A 61 -11.71 -1.32 8.43
CA ASP A 61 -12.73 -2.01 7.67
C ASP A 61 -13.47 -2.98 8.58
N SER A 62 -14.75 -2.69 8.84
CA SER A 62 -15.60 -3.49 9.69
C SER A 62 -15.82 -4.92 9.16
N THR A 63 -15.45 -5.18 7.91
CA THR A 63 -15.54 -6.52 7.31
C THR A 63 -14.25 -7.33 7.47
N TYR A 64 -13.28 -6.82 8.23
CA TYR A 64 -11.99 -7.48 8.45
C TYR A 64 -11.20 -7.68 7.15
N ASN A 65 -11.32 -6.74 6.25
CA ASN A 65 -10.73 -6.86 4.92
C ASN A 65 -9.27 -6.41 4.92
N TYR A 66 -8.38 -7.32 5.28
CA TYR A 66 -6.94 -7.08 5.30
C TYR A 66 -6.19 -8.33 4.87
N ILE A 67 -4.91 -8.15 4.48
CA ILE A 67 -3.98 -9.24 4.23
C ILE A 67 -2.90 -9.21 5.31
N GLN A 68 -2.54 -10.36 5.84
CA GLN A 68 -1.43 -10.48 6.78
C GLN A 68 -0.16 -10.87 6.05
N GLU A 69 0.92 -10.13 6.28
CA GLU A 69 2.24 -10.45 5.77
C GLU A 69 3.21 -10.41 6.95
N GLY A 70 3.63 -11.59 7.42
CA GLY A 70 4.44 -11.69 8.64
C GLY A 70 3.68 -11.13 9.83
N ASN A 71 4.28 -10.17 10.52
CA ASN A 71 3.68 -9.50 11.68
C ASN A 71 2.89 -8.25 11.29
N TYR A 72 2.68 -8.02 10.00
CA TYR A 72 2.05 -6.82 9.49
C TYR A 72 0.70 -7.12 8.87
N TYR A 73 -0.18 -6.14 8.92
CA TYR A 73 -1.52 -6.19 8.34
C TYR A 73 -1.64 -5.08 7.30
N VAL A 74 -2.01 -5.46 6.08
CA VAL A 74 -2.19 -4.53 4.97
C VAL A 74 -3.69 -4.38 4.72
N VAL A 75 -4.21 -3.18 4.90
CA VAL A 75 -5.63 -2.90 4.74
C VAL A 75 -6.00 -3.02 3.26
N LYS A 76 -7.03 -3.83 2.97
CA LYS A 76 -7.46 -4.14 1.61
C LYS A 76 -8.68 -3.32 1.18
N GLY A 77 -9.53 -2.94 2.11
CA GLY A 77 -10.78 -2.22 1.82
C GLY A 77 -10.56 -0.73 1.54
N ILE A 78 -9.68 -0.40 0.62
CA ILE A 78 -9.37 0.99 0.25
C ILE A 78 -9.69 1.22 -1.22
N ASN A 79 -9.98 2.48 -1.58
CA ASN A 79 -10.28 2.81 -2.97
C ASN A 79 -8.99 2.98 -3.79
N GLN A 80 -9.17 3.04 -5.10
CA GLN A 80 -8.07 3.09 -6.06
C GLN A 80 -7.22 4.35 -5.91
N ILE A 81 -7.85 5.48 -5.63
CA ILE A 81 -7.16 6.76 -5.44
C ILE A 81 -6.23 6.67 -4.23
N THR A 82 -6.69 6.03 -3.15
CA THR A 82 -5.89 5.84 -1.94
C THR A 82 -4.68 4.95 -2.22
N MET A 83 -4.86 3.88 -3.00
CA MET A 83 -3.74 3.02 -3.42
C MET A 83 -2.69 3.82 -4.19
N TYR A 84 -3.13 4.63 -5.15
CA TYR A 84 -2.25 5.47 -5.94
C TYR A 84 -1.48 6.45 -5.05
N ARG A 85 -2.18 7.14 -4.17
CA ARG A 85 -1.56 8.12 -3.26
C ARG A 85 -0.54 7.48 -2.34
N MET A 86 -0.81 6.26 -1.87
CA MET A 86 0.14 5.54 -1.02
C MET A 86 1.42 5.19 -1.77
N VAL A 87 1.29 4.70 -3.01
CA VAL A 87 2.46 4.40 -3.84
C VAL A 87 3.26 5.65 -4.15
N MET A 88 2.58 6.77 -4.44
CA MET A 88 3.26 8.05 -4.68
C MET A 88 3.97 8.57 -3.43
N LEU A 89 3.39 8.36 -2.25
CA LEU A 89 4.04 8.73 -0.99
C LEU A 89 5.31 7.91 -0.78
N LEU A 90 5.25 6.60 -1.03
CA LEU A 90 6.43 5.74 -0.96
C LEU A 90 7.52 6.20 -1.94
N ASN A 91 7.11 6.52 -3.15
CA ASN A 91 8.01 7.01 -4.19
C ASN A 91 8.77 8.26 -3.72
N ASP A 92 8.03 9.21 -3.14
CA ASP A 92 8.59 10.46 -2.66
C ASP A 92 9.52 10.24 -1.46
N ARG A 93 9.06 9.52 -0.45
CA ARG A 93 9.81 9.34 0.80
C ARG A 93 11.05 8.50 0.64
N LEU A 94 11.02 7.49 -0.24
CA LEU A 94 12.14 6.57 -0.46
C LEU A 94 12.97 6.93 -1.69
N ASN A 95 12.57 7.97 -2.43
CA ASN A 95 13.26 8.43 -3.64
C ASN A 95 13.47 7.30 -4.64
N LEU A 96 12.38 6.63 -5.00
CA LEU A 96 12.43 5.37 -5.76
C LEU A 96 12.46 5.54 -7.27
N GLN A 97 12.12 6.72 -7.77
CA GLN A 97 12.05 7.02 -9.20
C GLN A 97 11.11 6.06 -9.95
N LEU A 98 9.96 5.82 -9.37
CA LEU A 98 8.94 4.98 -9.98
C LEU A 98 8.21 5.72 -11.10
N LYS A 99 7.76 4.97 -12.11
CA LYS A 99 6.76 5.44 -13.07
C LYS A 99 5.46 4.73 -12.75
N VAL A 100 4.43 5.51 -12.45
CA VAL A 100 3.13 4.96 -12.07
C VAL A 100 2.10 5.34 -13.12
N GLN A 101 1.48 4.32 -13.71
CA GLN A 101 0.33 4.49 -14.61
C GLN A 101 -0.92 4.07 -13.86
N TYR A 102 -1.89 4.97 -13.83
CA TYR A 102 -3.12 4.74 -13.09
C TYR A 102 -4.31 5.28 -13.89
N GLU A 103 -5.23 4.38 -14.17
CA GLU A 103 -6.47 4.71 -14.91
C GLU A 103 -7.68 4.06 -14.26
#